data_984974db6ff6a69fa5e2605c6f832f2f
#
_entry.id   984974db6ff6a69fa5e2605c6f832f2f
#
_cell.length_a   1.000
_cell.length_b   1.000
_cell.length_c   1.000
_cell.angle_alpha   90.00
_cell.angle_beta   90.00
_cell.angle_gamma   90.00
#
_symmetry.space_group_name_H-M   'P 1'
#
loop_
_entity.id
_entity.type
_entity.pdbx_description
1 polymer ?
#
loop_
_entity_poly.entity_id
_entity_poly.type
_entity_poly.pdbx_seq_one_letter_code
_entity_poly.pdbx_strand_id
1 'polypeptide(L)'
;MPKPIPTGSTGSPAELPVAVPLATAAAPLRRLAVVIPARDEAGCIASTVEHLHLELRLAGIQHEIIVVDDGSTDGTWDILREVAARIPALVPVRNEGMHGFGRAIQRGLDAMTADAVVIMMADESDDCRDVVRYWRKLQEGHDCVFGSRFVKGGGVIDYPRLKYVLNRWANLFIRLVFGIGLNDTTNAFKAYRREVIEGCRPFLAPHFNLTVELPLKAIVRGYSWTTMPITWRNRRTGVAKLKIGEMGSRYFFIVAYVWLEKYFSRGDYRRQPATPAAGCNTRHQAA
;
A
#
# COMPACT_ATOMS: atom_id res chain seq x y z
N MET A 1 -55.81 40.53 30.14
CA MET A 1 -55.82 39.51 29.05
C MET A 1 -54.37 39.26 28.62
N PRO A 2 -53.77 38.13 28.89
CA PRO A 2 -52.41 37.80 28.44
C PRO A 2 -52.45 37.24 27.03
N LYS A 3 -51.44 37.61 26.21
CA LYS A 3 -51.22 37.15 24.85
C LYS A 3 -50.77 35.68 24.78
N PRO A 4 -51.15 34.90 23.79
CA PRO A 4 -50.72 33.50 23.65
C PRO A 4 -49.29 33.38 23.15
N ILE A 5 -48.60 32.37 23.67
CA ILE A 5 -47.24 31.95 23.34
C ILE A 5 -47.28 31.18 22.02
N PRO A 6 -46.35 31.42 21.06
CA PRO A 6 -46.28 30.63 19.84
C PRO A 6 -45.71 29.24 20.10
N THR A 7 -46.42 28.22 19.67
CA THR A 7 -46.01 26.80 19.67
C THR A 7 -44.86 26.57 18.72
N GLY A 8 -43.82 25.91 19.22
CA GLY A 8 -42.60 25.61 18.53
C GLY A 8 -42.79 24.71 17.29
N SER A 9 -41.99 25.00 16.29
CA SER A 9 -41.81 24.23 15.08
C SER A 9 -41.22 22.85 15.41
N THR A 10 -41.91 21.82 14.96
CA THR A 10 -41.42 20.43 14.95
C THR A 10 -40.25 20.30 14.01
N GLY A 11 -39.05 20.18 14.59
CA GLY A 11 -37.85 19.82 13.83
C GLY A 11 -37.99 18.42 13.23
N SER A 12 -37.76 18.35 11.95
CA SER A 12 -37.65 17.08 11.22
C SER A 12 -36.57 16.20 11.86
N PRO A 13 -36.78 14.89 12.02
CA PRO A 13 -35.76 14.01 12.53
C PRO A 13 -34.56 13.97 11.60
N ALA A 14 -33.36 14.17 12.15
CA ALA A 14 -32.10 14.05 11.42
C ALA A 14 -32.01 12.65 10.82
N GLU A 15 -31.87 12.58 9.50
CA GLU A 15 -31.58 11.33 8.80
C GLU A 15 -30.29 10.72 9.36
N LEU A 16 -30.42 9.52 9.92
CA LEU A 16 -29.29 8.71 10.32
C LEU A 16 -28.43 8.41 9.08
N PRO A 17 -27.09 8.40 9.21
CA PRO A 17 -26.23 8.11 8.07
C PRO A 17 -26.58 6.72 7.53
N VAL A 18 -26.88 6.66 6.23
CA VAL A 18 -27.12 5.44 5.48
C VAL A 18 -25.97 4.48 5.74
N ALA A 19 -26.26 3.33 6.34
CA ALA A 19 -25.27 2.27 6.54
C ALA A 19 -24.68 1.90 5.18
N VAL A 20 -23.39 2.13 5.01
CA VAL A 20 -22.62 1.62 3.87
C VAL A 20 -22.78 0.09 3.90
N PRO A 21 -23.24 -0.56 2.81
CA PRO A 21 -23.41 -2.01 2.80
C PRO A 21 -22.09 -2.67 3.20
N LEU A 22 -22.10 -3.58 4.18
CA LEU A 22 -20.95 -4.44 4.47
C LEU A 22 -20.56 -5.11 3.16
N ALA A 23 -19.33 -4.85 2.73
CA ALA A 23 -18.74 -5.49 1.57
C ALA A 23 -18.93 -7.01 1.71
N THR A 24 -19.38 -7.66 0.64
CA THR A 24 -19.41 -9.12 0.51
C THR A 24 -18.11 -9.68 1.08
N ALA A 25 -18.22 -10.64 1.99
CA ALA A 25 -17.08 -11.16 2.75
C ALA A 25 -15.93 -11.51 1.80
N ALA A 26 -14.88 -10.72 1.84
CA ALA A 26 -13.68 -10.97 1.06
C ALA A 26 -13.09 -12.32 1.46
N ALA A 27 -12.49 -13.05 0.50
CA ALA A 27 -11.87 -14.34 0.78
C ALA A 27 -10.90 -14.24 1.97
N PRO A 28 -10.87 -15.25 2.85
CA PRO A 28 -10.01 -15.23 4.04
C PRO A 28 -8.54 -15.18 3.61
N LEU A 29 -7.80 -14.24 4.17
CA LEU A 29 -6.37 -14.12 3.93
C LEU A 29 -5.63 -15.19 4.73
N ARG A 30 -4.74 -15.95 4.08
CA ARG A 30 -3.98 -17.06 4.69
C ARG A 30 -2.49 -16.74 4.77
N ARG A 31 -1.94 -16.07 3.76
CA ARG A 31 -0.51 -15.81 3.63
C ARG A 31 -0.24 -14.36 3.25
N LEU A 32 0.81 -13.80 3.84
CA LEU A 32 1.29 -12.44 3.58
C LEU A 32 2.61 -12.48 2.81
N ALA A 33 2.74 -11.70 1.75
CA ALA A 33 4.02 -11.36 1.15
C ALA A 33 4.53 -10.01 1.71
N VAL A 34 5.84 -9.88 1.91
CA VAL A 34 6.47 -8.58 2.09
C VAL A 34 7.48 -8.40 0.98
N VAL A 35 7.26 -7.41 0.11
CA VAL A 35 8.15 -7.10 -1.02
C VAL A 35 9.08 -5.96 -0.62
N ILE A 36 10.37 -6.22 -0.67
CA ILE A 36 11.44 -5.30 -0.27
C ILE A 36 12.38 -5.09 -1.47
N PRO A 37 12.35 -3.93 -2.14
CA PRO A 37 13.34 -3.59 -3.14
C PRO A 37 14.66 -3.21 -2.45
N ALA A 38 15.76 -3.83 -2.86
CA ALA A 38 17.09 -3.60 -2.30
C ALA A 38 18.08 -3.23 -3.40
N ARG A 39 18.93 -2.23 -3.14
CA ARG A 39 20.06 -1.88 -3.99
C ARG A 39 21.17 -1.25 -3.15
N ASP A 40 22.31 -1.93 -3.06
CA ASP A 40 23.45 -1.55 -2.23
C ASP A 40 23.01 -1.31 -0.76
N GLU A 41 22.41 -2.35 -0.14
CA GLU A 41 21.87 -2.34 1.22
C GLU A 41 22.55 -3.42 2.09
N ALA A 42 23.82 -3.79 1.77
CA ALA A 42 24.57 -4.83 2.49
C ALA A 42 24.67 -4.55 4.01
N GLY A 43 24.68 -3.26 4.41
CA GLY A 43 24.80 -2.86 5.82
C GLY A 43 23.55 -3.07 6.67
N CYS A 44 22.38 -3.34 6.08
CA CYS A 44 21.11 -3.41 6.84
C CYS A 44 20.17 -4.53 6.39
N ILE A 45 20.36 -5.13 5.20
CA ILE A 45 19.37 -6.06 4.65
C ILE A 45 19.21 -7.33 5.50
N ALA A 46 20.28 -7.85 6.09
CA ALA A 46 20.19 -9.03 6.95
C ALA A 46 19.34 -8.76 8.20
N SER A 47 19.65 -7.68 8.93
CA SER A 47 18.92 -7.28 10.14
C SER A 47 17.46 -6.95 9.84
N THR A 48 17.17 -6.28 8.72
CA THR A 48 15.80 -5.99 8.27
C THR A 48 15.00 -7.28 8.08
N VAL A 49 15.55 -8.25 7.35
CA VAL A 49 14.88 -9.53 7.06
C VAL A 49 14.70 -10.36 8.34
N GLU A 50 15.74 -10.47 9.17
CA GLU A 50 15.70 -11.24 10.41
C GLU A 50 14.68 -10.66 11.40
N HIS A 51 14.65 -9.33 11.57
CA HIS A 51 13.70 -8.68 12.45
C HIS A 51 12.27 -8.83 11.92
N LEU A 52 12.04 -8.60 10.63
CA LEU A 52 10.73 -8.79 10.02
C LEU A 52 10.23 -10.23 10.16
N HIS A 53 11.09 -11.21 9.88
CA HIS A 53 10.75 -12.62 10.03
C HIS A 53 10.37 -12.96 11.48
N LEU A 54 11.12 -12.46 12.45
CA LEU A 54 10.85 -12.67 13.87
C LEU A 54 9.46 -12.10 14.27
N GLU A 55 9.16 -10.85 13.89
CA GLU A 55 7.88 -10.21 14.22
C GLU A 55 6.68 -10.96 13.61
N LEU A 56 6.79 -11.41 12.36
CA LEU A 56 5.74 -12.16 11.68
C LEU A 56 5.56 -13.58 12.29
N ARG A 57 6.65 -14.23 12.66
CA ARG A 57 6.60 -15.53 13.38
C ARG A 57 5.94 -15.40 14.74
N LEU A 58 6.33 -14.42 15.54
CA LEU A 58 5.75 -14.17 16.87
C LEU A 58 4.24 -13.84 16.77
N ALA A 59 3.83 -13.21 15.70
CA ALA A 59 2.42 -12.91 15.42
C ALA A 59 1.64 -14.10 14.82
N GLY A 60 2.28 -15.25 14.55
CA GLY A 60 1.66 -16.43 13.94
C GLY A 60 1.23 -16.24 12.50
N ILE A 61 1.82 -15.29 11.77
CA ILE A 61 1.44 -14.96 10.39
C ILE A 61 2.25 -15.85 9.42
N GLN A 62 1.56 -16.63 8.59
CA GLN A 62 2.21 -17.32 7.48
C GLN A 62 2.66 -16.29 6.45
N HIS A 63 3.94 -16.31 6.06
CA HIS A 63 4.49 -15.25 5.24
C HIS A 63 5.59 -15.73 4.28
N GLU A 64 5.85 -14.90 3.28
CA GLU A 64 7.02 -14.92 2.43
C GLU A 64 7.63 -13.50 2.39
N ILE A 65 8.95 -13.41 2.46
CA ILE A 65 9.70 -12.16 2.36
C ILE A 65 10.42 -12.19 1.03
N ILE A 66 10.00 -11.36 0.09
CA ILE A 66 10.56 -11.31 -1.26
C ILE A 66 11.47 -10.08 -1.32
N VAL A 67 12.77 -10.33 -1.30
CA VAL A 67 13.76 -9.25 -1.46
C VAL A 67 14.26 -9.23 -2.88
N VAL A 68 14.03 -8.11 -3.56
CA VAL A 68 14.45 -7.93 -4.95
C VAL A 68 15.73 -7.12 -5.01
N ASP A 69 16.82 -7.79 -5.37
CA ASP A 69 18.10 -7.15 -5.66
C ASP A 69 18.07 -6.44 -7.01
N ASP A 70 18.07 -5.11 -6.99
CA ASP A 70 17.99 -4.24 -8.18
C ASP A 70 19.40 -3.84 -8.68
N GLY A 71 20.27 -4.84 -8.84
CA GLY A 71 21.63 -4.65 -9.35
C GLY A 71 22.58 -4.04 -8.34
N SER A 72 22.65 -4.60 -7.14
CA SER A 72 23.62 -4.23 -6.10
C SER A 72 25.04 -4.59 -6.50
N THR A 73 26.00 -3.80 -6.03
CA THR A 73 27.44 -3.97 -6.27
C THR A 73 28.24 -4.14 -4.97
N ASP A 74 27.57 -4.08 -3.80
CA ASP A 74 28.17 -4.06 -2.45
C ASP A 74 28.07 -5.38 -1.68
N GLY A 75 27.76 -6.49 -2.33
CA GLY A 75 27.60 -7.79 -1.67
C GLY A 75 26.20 -8.05 -1.11
N THR A 76 25.22 -7.17 -1.30
CA THR A 76 23.82 -7.37 -0.86
C THR A 76 23.28 -8.74 -1.31
N TRP A 77 23.56 -9.15 -2.54
CA TRP A 77 23.08 -10.44 -3.09
C TRP A 77 23.64 -11.66 -2.34
N ASP A 78 24.92 -11.65 -2.01
CA ASP A 78 25.55 -12.77 -1.31
C ASP A 78 25.00 -12.90 0.11
N ILE A 79 24.79 -11.76 0.80
CA ILE A 79 24.13 -11.71 2.09
C ILE A 79 22.70 -12.29 2.00
N LEU A 80 21.94 -11.94 0.99
CA LEU A 80 20.57 -12.47 0.81
C LEU A 80 20.57 -13.98 0.62
N ARG A 81 21.53 -14.54 -0.12
CA ARG A 81 21.66 -15.98 -0.31
C ARG A 81 22.01 -16.68 1.00
N GLU A 82 22.91 -16.11 1.79
CA GLU A 82 23.27 -16.63 3.10
C GLU A 82 22.10 -16.61 4.09
N VAL A 83 21.36 -15.51 4.15
CA VAL A 83 20.17 -15.39 5.01
C VAL A 83 19.06 -16.35 4.56
N ALA A 84 18.87 -16.55 3.26
CA ALA A 84 17.87 -17.48 2.73
C ALA A 84 18.16 -18.93 3.11
N ALA A 85 19.41 -19.31 3.29
CA ALA A 85 19.78 -20.66 3.78
C ALA A 85 19.32 -20.90 5.24
N ARG A 86 19.12 -19.82 6.02
CA ARG A 86 18.69 -19.89 7.44
C ARG A 86 17.21 -19.57 7.61
N ILE A 87 16.62 -18.77 6.72
CA ILE A 87 15.22 -18.32 6.77
C ILE A 87 14.48 -18.80 5.52
N PRO A 88 13.80 -19.97 5.55
CA PRO A 88 13.10 -20.52 4.39
C PRO A 88 11.97 -19.63 3.86
N ALA A 89 11.48 -18.69 4.65
CA ALA A 89 10.47 -17.71 4.22
C ALA A 89 11.05 -16.59 3.35
N LEU A 90 12.39 -16.44 3.29
CA LEU A 90 13.05 -15.47 2.43
C LEU A 90 13.18 -16.01 1.00
N VAL A 91 12.71 -15.24 0.05
CA VAL A 91 12.80 -15.51 -1.39
C VAL A 91 13.64 -14.39 -2.04
N PRO A 92 14.95 -14.60 -2.23
CA PRO A 92 15.78 -13.65 -2.97
C PRO A 92 15.43 -13.68 -4.45
N VAL A 93 15.23 -12.51 -5.05
CA VAL A 93 14.93 -12.36 -6.49
C VAL A 93 15.92 -11.36 -7.09
N ARG A 94 16.51 -11.68 -8.24
CA ARG A 94 17.34 -10.74 -9.00
C ARG A 94 16.53 -10.02 -10.06
N ASN A 95 16.71 -8.69 -10.13
CA ASN A 95 16.26 -7.91 -11.27
C ASN A 95 17.39 -7.83 -12.31
N GLU A 96 17.36 -8.72 -13.30
CA GLU A 96 18.36 -8.78 -14.37
C GLU A 96 18.08 -7.80 -15.51
N GLY A 97 16.91 -7.13 -15.48
CA GLY A 97 16.50 -6.18 -16.49
C GLY A 97 16.92 -4.74 -16.19
N MET A 98 16.15 -3.79 -16.72
CA MET A 98 16.36 -2.37 -16.40
C MET A 98 16.09 -2.10 -14.92
N HIS A 99 17.00 -1.37 -14.26
CA HIS A 99 16.89 -1.05 -12.84
C HIS A 99 15.90 0.07 -12.55
N GLY A 100 15.39 0.10 -11.34
CA GLY A 100 14.52 1.13 -10.81
C GLY A 100 13.61 0.61 -9.71
N PHE A 101 13.38 1.44 -8.70
CA PHE A 101 12.56 1.09 -7.53
C PHE A 101 11.19 0.47 -7.90
N GLY A 102 10.46 1.11 -8.83
CA GLY A 102 9.17 0.60 -9.28
C GLY A 102 9.28 -0.73 -10.02
N ARG A 103 10.35 -0.93 -10.82
CA ARG A 103 10.59 -2.20 -11.51
C ARG A 103 10.94 -3.32 -10.52
N ALA A 104 11.77 -3.02 -9.53
CA ALA A 104 12.08 -4.00 -8.47
C ALA A 104 10.81 -4.42 -7.72
N ILE A 105 9.93 -3.47 -7.35
CA ILE A 105 8.65 -3.81 -6.74
C ILE A 105 7.80 -4.67 -7.68
N GLN A 106 7.65 -4.30 -8.96
CA GLN A 106 6.88 -5.07 -9.93
C GLN A 106 7.42 -6.51 -10.05
N ARG A 107 8.74 -6.67 -10.07
CA ARG A 107 9.39 -8.00 -10.09
C ARG A 107 9.04 -8.82 -8.84
N GLY A 108 9.03 -8.19 -7.67
CA GLY A 108 8.61 -8.83 -6.42
C GLY A 108 7.13 -9.19 -6.40
N LEU A 109 6.27 -8.32 -6.93
CA LEU A 109 4.84 -8.58 -7.08
C LEU A 109 4.55 -9.71 -8.08
N ASP A 110 5.38 -9.91 -9.09
CA ASP A 110 5.25 -11.02 -10.03
C ASP A 110 5.69 -12.36 -9.40
N ALA A 111 6.62 -12.32 -8.46
CA ALA A 111 7.12 -13.50 -7.76
C ALA A 111 6.25 -13.94 -6.58
N MET A 112 5.35 -13.08 -6.08
CA MET A 112 4.57 -13.38 -4.88
C MET A 112 3.51 -14.47 -5.12
N THR A 113 3.30 -15.32 -4.10
CA THR A 113 2.24 -16.34 -4.09
C THR A 113 1.15 -16.08 -3.05
N ALA A 114 1.38 -15.15 -2.12
CA ALA A 114 0.50 -14.83 -0.99
C ALA A 114 -0.80 -14.09 -1.39
N ASP A 115 -1.77 -14.03 -0.48
CA ASP A 115 -3.09 -13.41 -0.68
C ASP A 115 -3.06 -11.88 -0.53
N ALA A 116 -2.05 -11.37 0.13
CA ALA A 116 -1.84 -9.94 0.35
C ALA A 116 -0.35 -9.60 0.35
N VAL A 117 -0.03 -8.34 0.13
CA VAL A 117 1.34 -7.86 0.09
C VAL A 117 1.51 -6.57 0.89
N VAL A 118 2.65 -6.45 1.56
CA VAL A 118 3.17 -5.19 2.10
C VAL A 118 4.40 -4.80 1.30
N ILE A 119 4.49 -3.56 0.86
CA ILE A 119 5.70 -2.98 0.28
C ILE A 119 6.46 -2.30 1.42
N MET A 120 7.71 -2.69 1.67
CA MET A 120 8.54 -2.19 2.76
C MET A 120 9.93 -1.81 2.25
N MET A 121 10.57 -0.83 2.88
CA MET A 121 11.94 -0.43 2.54
C MET A 121 12.98 -1.36 3.19
N ALA A 122 14.15 -1.48 2.53
CA ALA A 122 15.26 -2.29 3.03
C ALA A 122 16.10 -1.61 4.14
N ASP A 123 15.96 -0.29 4.31
CA ASP A 123 16.89 0.59 5.04
C ASP A 123 16.53 0.84 6.52
N GLU A 124 15.73 -0.05 7.11
CA GLU A 124 15.24 0.06 8.49
C GLU A 124 14.46 1.35 8.80
N SER A 125 14.00 2.08 7.76
CA SER A 125 13.19 3.29 7.94
C SER A 125 11.76 3.00 8.40
N ASP A 126 11.26 1.80 8.10
CA ASP A 126 9.92 1.32 8.44
C ASP A 126 9.97 0.37 9.64
N ASP A 127 8.98 0.41 10.52
CA ASP A 127 8.90 -0.49 11.68
C ASP A 127 8.27 -1.84 11.29
N CYS A 128 9.00 -2.94 11.46
CA CYS A 128 8.51 -4.29 11.16
C CYS A 128 7.22 -4.66 11.90
N ARG A 129 6.98 -4.11 13.09
CA ARG A 129 5.74 -4.32 13.87
C ARG A 129 4.52 -3.72 13.16
N ASP A 130 4.70 -2.70 12.35
CA ASP A 130 3.61 -2.12 11.57
C ASP A 130 3.14 -3.07 10.46
N VAL A 131 3.98 -4.01 9.99
CA VAL A 131 3.56 -5.06 9.04
C VAL A 131 2.51 -5.97 9.66
N VAL A 132 2.66 -6.34 10.93
CA VAL A 132 1.67 -7.10 11.69
C VAL A 132 0.36 -6.32 11.83
N ARG A 133 0.44 -5.01 12.06
CA ARG A 133 -0.75 -4.13 12.14
C ARG A 133 -1.45 -4.01 10.79
N TYR A 134 -0.70 -3.91 9.68
CA TYR A 134 -1.25 -3.94 8.32
C TYR A 134 -2.03 -5.22 8.04
N TRP A 135 -1.46 -6.37 8.39
CA TRP A 135 -2.12 -7.65 8.22
C TRP A 135 -3.46 -7.72 8.94
N ARG A 136 -3.51 -7.31 10.20
CA ARG A 136 -4.74 -7.27 10.98
C ARG A 136 -5.81 -6.36 10.33
N LYS A 137 -5.41 -5.20 9.82
CA LYS A 137 -6.32 -4.29 9.11
C LYS A 137 -6.85 -4.87 7.80
N LEU A 138 -6.04 -5.61 7.05
CA LEU A 138 -6.52 -6.32 5.87
C LEU A 138 -7.51 -7.43 6.24
N GLN A 139 -7.31 -8.13 7.36
CA GLN A 139 -8.23 -9.15 7.87
C GLN A 139 -9.58 -8.55 8.33
N GLU A 140 -9.63 -7.28 8.73
CA GLU A 140 -10.88 -6.55 9.01
C GLU A 140 -11.74 -6.30 7.76
N GLY A 141 -11.27 -6.67 6.55
CA GLY A 141 -12.01 -6.59 5.30
C GLY A 141 -11.62 -5.42 4.39
N HIS A 142 -10.61 -4.63 4.75
CA HIS A 142 -10.08 -3.58 3.86
C HIS A 142 -9.30 -4.18 2.70
N ASP A 143 -9.43 -3.60 1.50
CA ASP A 143 -8.65 -4.01 0.33
C ASP A 143 -7.22 -3.43 0.37
N CYS A 144 -7.07 -2.22 0.95
CA CYS A 144 -5.80 -1.53 1.08
C CYS A 144 -5.64 -0.92 2.47
N VAL A 145 -4.40 -0.88 2.96
CA VAL A 145 -4.03 -0.15 4.19
C VAL A 145 -2.83 0.74 3.89
N PHE A 146 -3.00 2.04 4.09
CA PHE A 146 -1.97 3.03 3.78
C PHE A 146 -1.37 3.60 5.07
N GLY A 147 -0.06 3.41 5.24
CA GLY A 147 0.66 4.04 6.33
C GLY A 147 0.72 5.55 6.14
N SER A 148 0.43 6.29 7.18
CA SER A 148 0.57 7.74 7.17
C SER A 148 1.40 8.23 8.34
N ARG A 149 2.42 9.00 8.01
CA ARG A 149 3.28 9.72 8.97
C ARG A 149 2.61 10.96 9.53
N PHE A 150 1.48 11.38 8.94
CA PHE A 150 0.86 12.69 9.16
C PHE A 150 -0.58 12.62 9.71
N VAL A 151 -0.98 11.47 10.21
CA VAL A 151 -2.21 11.29 11.02
C VAL A 151 -1.85 11.28 12.50
N LYS A 152 -2.85 11.45 13.37
CA LYS A 152 -2.64 11.38 14.83
C LYS A 152 -2.01 10.03 15.21
N GLY A 153 -0.89 10.07 15.91
CA GLY A 153 -0.10 8.88 16.28
C GLY A 153 0.96 8.48 15.27
N GLY A 154 1.02 9.12 14.09
CA GLY A 154 2.13 8.99 13.15
C GLY A 154 3.24 10.00 13.41
N GLY A 155 4.41 9.77 12.80
CA GLY A 155 5.53 10.65 13.00
C GLY A 155 6.68 10.46 12.03
N VAL A 156 7.61 11.41 12.07
CA VAL A 156 8.88 11.36 11.33
C VAL A 156 10.01 11.70 12.28
N ILE A 157 11.11 10.95 12.18
CA ILE A 157 12.31 11.14 12.99
C ILE A 157 13.46 11.47 12.05
N ASP A 158 14.20 12.54 12.36
CA ASP A 158 15.35 13.02 11.58
C ASP A 158 15.03 13.32 10.11
N TYR A 159 13.84 13.87 9.84
CA TYR A 159 13.39 14.18 8.48
C TYR A 159 13.95 15.53 8.01
N PRO A 160 14.67 15.60 6.86
CA PRO A 160 15.19 16.88 6.35
C PRO A 160 14.06 17.89 6.10
N ARG A 161 14.17 19.10 6.64
CA ARG A 161 13.11 20.14 6.62
C ARG A 161 12.60 20.45 5.21
N LEU A 162 13.48 20.63 4.23
CA LEU A 162 13.10 20.91 2.85
C LEU A 162 12.29 19.73 2.26
N LYS A 163 12.76 18.50 2.46
CA LYS A 163 12.07 17.29 2.02
C LYS A 163 10.69 17.18 2.68
N TYR A 164 10.58 17.54 3.96
CA TYR A 164 9.31 17.56 4.68
C TYR A 164 8.31 18.53 4.03
N VAL A 165 8.71 19.78 3.81
CA VAL A 165 7.86 20.81 3.21
C VAL A 165 7.39 20.39 1.80
N LEU A 166 8.32 19.97 0.94
CA LEU A 166 8.01 19.51 -0.42
C LEU A 166 7.04 18.31 -0.40
N ASN A 167 7.26 17.36 0.51
CA ASN A 167 6.39 16.21 0.67
C ASN A 167 4.97 16.61 1.09
N ARG A 168 4.84 17.55 2.05
CA ARG A 168 3.54 18.05 2.50
C ARG A 168 2.79 18.76 1.37
N TRP A 169 3.47 19.58 0.57
CA TRP A 169 2.89 20.26 -0.58
C TRP A 169 2.45 19.27 -1.68
N ALA A 170 3.28 18.29 -2.00
CA ALA A 170 2.93 17.26 -2.98
C ALA A 170 1.68 16.47 -2.54
N ASN A 171 1.60 16.06 -1.29
CA ASN A 171 0.44 15.36 -0.76
C ASN A 171 -0.82 16.24 -0.72
N LEU A 172 -0.68 17.52 -0.36
CA LEU A 172 -1.80 18.48 -0.40
C LEU A 172 -2.33 18.65 -1.84
N PHE A 173 -1.44 18.83 -2.80
CA PHE A 173 -1.80 18.91 -4.22
C PHE A 173 -2.58 17.66 -4.68
N ILE A 174 -2.07 16.47 -4.40
CA ILE A 174 -2.74 15.21 -4.75
C ILE A 174 -4.13 15.12 -4.08
N ARG A 175 -4.25 15.47 -2.81
CA ARG A 175 -5.52 15.48 -2.09
C ARG A 175 -6.56 16.38 -2.76
N LEU A 176 -6.16 17.59 -3.14
CA LEU A 176 -7.04 18.55 -3.79
C LEU A 176 -7.46 18.08 -5.20
N VAL A 177 -6.50 17.61 -6.00
CA VAL A 177 -6.75 17.15 -7.38
C VAL A 177 -7.68 15.94 -7.44
N PHE A 178 -7.54 15.01 -6.49
CA PHE A 178 -8.36 13.79 -6.45
C PHE A 178 -9.56 13.89 -5.52
N GLY A 179 -9.66 14.89 -4.66
CA GLY A 179 -10.73 14.99 -3.66
C GLY A 179 -10.71 13.83 -2.65
N ILE A 180 -9.51 13.35 -2.24
CA ILE A 180 -9.34 12.17 -1.37
C ILE A 180 -8.87 12.55 0.03
N GLY A 181 -9.21 11.73 1.03
CA GLY A 181 -8.78 11.93 2.42
C GLY A 181 -7.32 11.51 2.71
N LEU A 182 -6.67 10.76 1.81
CA LEU A 182 -5.30 10.28 2.01
C LEU A 182 -4.29 11.43 2.02
N ASN A 183 -3.54 11.57 3.10
CA ASN A 183 -2.63 12.70 3.34
C ASN A 183 -1.13 12.34 3.23
N ASP A 184 -0.83 11.08 2.90
CA ASP A 184 0.54 10.57 2.74
C ASP A 184 0.62 9.56 1.58
N THR A 185 0.28 10.03 0.38
CA THR A 185 0.29 9.21 -0.83
C THR A 185 1.70 8.78 -1.23
N THR A 186 2.70 9.64 -0.98
CA THR A 186 4.09 9.43 -1.41
C THR A 186 4.88 8.43 -0.58
N ASN A 187 4.33 7.97 0.55
CA ASN A 187 4.95 6.93 1.35
C ASN A 187 4.90 5.57 0.62
N ALA A 188 6.00 4.81 0.66
CA ALA A 188 6.06 3.47 0.06
C ALA A 188 5.39 2.40 0.92
N PHE A 189 5.47 2.53 2.24
CA PHE A 189 5.03 1.53 3.22
C PHE A 189 3.50 1.41 3.26
N LYS A 190 2.98 0.47 2.49
CA LYS A 190 1.54 0.23 2.28
C LYS A 190 1.25 -1.24 2.08
N ALA A 191 0.02 -1.64 2.40
CA ALA A 191 -0.46 -3.00 2.23
C ALA A 191 -1.64 -3.07 1.25
N TYR A 192 -1.71 -4.16 0.51
CA TYR A 192 -2.73 -4.41 -0.51
C TYR A 192 -3.12 -5.88 -0.53
N ARG A 193 -4.38 -6.19 -0.81
CA ARG A 193 -4.78 -7.54 -1.20
C ARG A 193 -4.26 -7.86 -2.61
N ARG A 194 -4.02 -9.13 -2.92
CA ARG A 194 -3.58 -9.58 -4.26
C ARG A 194 -4.49 -9.06 -5.37
N GLU A 195 -5.79 -9.14 -5.18
CA GLU A 195 -6.78 -8.68 -6.16
C GLU A 195 -6.67 -7.20 -6.50
N VAL A 196 -6.19 -6.36 -5.56
CA VAL A 196 -5.91 -4.95 -5.83
C VAL A 196 -4.71 -4.81 -6.75
N ILE A 197 -3.65 -5.58 -6.47
CA ILE A 197 -2.44 -5.58 -7.31
C ILE A 197 -2.78 -5.98 -8.73
N GLU A 198 -3.52 -7.06 -8.90
CA GLU A 198 -3.95 -7.56 -10.21
C GLU A 198 -4.87 -6.55 -10.92
N GLY A 199 -5.86 -6.02 -10.21
CA GLY A 199 -6.80 -5.05 -10.76
C GLY A 199 -6.20 -3.65 -11.01
N CYS A 200 -5.01 -3.33 -10.47
CA CYS A 200 -4.31 -2.08 -10.75
C CYS A 200 -3.29 -2.16 -11.89
N ARG A 201 -3.02 -3.35 -12.43
CA ARG A 201 -2.13 -3.50 -13.58
C ARG A 201 -2.72 -2.87 -14.85
N PRO A 202 -1.88 -2.53 -15.86
CA PRO A 202 -0.42 -2.49 -15.82
C PRO A 202 0.10 -1.30 -15.01
N PHE A 203 1.28 -1.44 -14.36
CA PHE A 203 1.97 -0.34 -13.69
C PHE A 203 2.89 0.39 -14.68
N LEU A 204 2.79 1.71 -14.72
CA LEU A 204 3.55 2.57 -15.63
C LEU A 204 4.82 3.13 -14.99
N ALA A 205 4.85 3.20 -13.67
CA ALA A 205 5.92 3.86 -12.94
C ALA A 205 7.14 2.94 -12.72
N PRO A 206 8.27 3.19 -13.38
CA PRO A 206 9.48 2.38 -13.22
C PRO A 206 10.32 2.76 -11.98
N HIS A 207 10.00 3.87 -11.32
CA HIS A 207 10.77 4.43 -10.21
C HIS A 207 9.90 4.68 -8.97
N PHE A 208 10.32 5.57 -8.07
CA PHE A 208 9.58 5.91 -6.84
C PHE A 208 8.17 6.45 -7.06
N ASN A 209 7.84 6.91 -8.25
CA ASN A 209 6.50 7.32 -8.63
C ASN A 209 5.46 6.18 -8.58
N LEU A 210 5.87 4.91 -8.49
CA LEU A 210 4.98 3.79 -8.21
C LEU A 210 4.29 3.93 -6.84
N THR A 211 4.96 4.56 -5.86
CA THR A 211 4.39 4.82 -4.53
C THR A 211 3.15 5.72 -4.57
N VAL A 212 2.99 6.50 -5.64
CA VAL A 212 1.83 7.36 -5.92
C VAL A 212 0.86 6.67 -6.89
N GLU A 213 1.37 6.00 -7.93
CA GLU A 213 0.53 5.30 -8.92
C GLU A 213 -0.39 4.29 -8.27
N LEU A 214 0.18 3.36 -7.51
CA LEU A 214 -0.57 2.22 -6.99
C LEU A 214 -1.70 2.62 -6.05
N PRO A 215 -1.51 3.44 -5.00
CA PRO A 215 -2.61 3.86 -4.14
C PRO A 215 -3.65 4.71 -4.87
N LEU A 216 -3.26 5.58 -5.81
CA LEU A 216 -4.20 6.39 -6.56
C LEU A 216 -5.05 5.53 -7.50
N LYS A 217 -4.45 4.57 -8.22
CA LYS A 217 -5.21 3.60 -9.03
C LYS A 217 -6.17 2.79 -8.18
N ALA A 218 -5.73 2.27 -7.02
CA ALA A 218 -6.59 1.52 -6.13
C ALA A 218 -7.82 2.34 -5.69
N ILE A 219 -7.63 3.60 -5.29
CA ILE A 219 -8.71 4.50 -4.89
C ILE A 219 -9.65 4.80 -6.07
N VAL A 220 -9.10 5.17 -7.22
CA VAL A 220 -9.87 5.55 -8.41
C VAL A 220 -10.68 4.37 -8.97
N ARG A 221 -10.12 3.16 -8.89
CA ARG A 221 -10.76 1.90 -9.30
C ARG A 221 -11.78 1.38 -8.30
N GLY A 222 -11.96 2.04 -7.15
CA GLY A 222 -13.04 1.75 -6.19
C GLY A 222 -12.72 0.68 -5.16
N TYR A 223 -11.44 0.39 -4.91
CA TYR A 223 -11.04 -0.49 -3.80
C TYR A 223 -11.19 0.22 -2.46
N SER A 224 -11.63 -0.52 -1.45
CA SER A 224 -11.75 -0.01 -0.08
C SER A 224 -10.37 0.20 0.54
N TRP A 225 -10.23 1.25 1.32
CA TRP A 225 -8.96 1.55 1.96
C TRP A 225 -9.12 2.21 3.32
N THR A 226 -8.10 2.05 4.14
CA THR A 226 -7.98 2.75 5.42
C THR A 226 -6.56 3.29 5.60
N THR A 227 -6.39 4.21 6.55
CA THR A 227 -5.07 4.71 6.94
C THR A 227 -4.68 4.23 8.32
N MET A 228 -3.39 4.03 8.53
CA MET A 228 -2.82 3.65 9.80
C MET A 228 -1.65 4.58 10.16
N PRO A 229 -1.54 5.06 11.41
CA PRO A 229 -0.37 5.83 11.83
C PRO A 229 0.88 4.96 11.82
N ILE A 230 1.94 5.47 11.20
CA ILE A 230 3.27 4.86 11.16
C ILE A 230 4.31 5.90 11.58
N THR A 231 5.45 5.41 12.07
CA THR A 231 6.62 6.25 12.34
C THR A 231 7.72 5.92 11.34
N TRP A 232 8.11 6.90 10.55
CA TRP A 232 9.22 6.79 9.63
C TRP A 232 10.48 7.39 10.26
N ARG A 233 11.58 6.66 10.19
CA ARG A 233 12.88 7.11 10.67
C ARG A 233 13.83 7.29 9.50
N ASN A 234 14.62 8.35 9.53
CA ASN A 234 15.65 8.50 8.51
C ASN A 234 16.68 7.36 8.61
N ARG A 235 17.13 6.86 7.45
CA ARG A 235 18.12 5.78 7.38
C ARG A 235 19.39 6.12 8.20
N ARG A 236 19.97 5.11 8.82
CA ARG A 236 21.22 5.26 9.59
C ARG A 236 22.44 5.05 8.72
N THR A 237 22.33 4.27 7.65
CA THR A 237 23.41 3.90 6.74
C THR A 237 23.00 4.17 5.28
N GLY A 238 23.98 4.32 4.39
CA GLY A 238 23.76 4.50 2.96
C GLY A 238 23.40 5.92 2.53
N VAL A 239 23.29 6.14 1.22
CA VAL A 239 23.00 7.44 0.60
C VAL A 239 21.61 7.43 -0.01
N ALA A 240 20.84 8.50 0.21
CA ALA A 240 19.52 8.64 -0.43
C ALA A 240 19.68 8.77 -1.95
N LYS A 241 19.14 7.81 -2.70
CA LYS A 241 19.25 7.74 -4.17
C LYS A 241 18.19 8.57 -4.89
N LEU A 242 17.31 9.26 -4.15
CA LEU A 242 16.22 10.07 -4.70
C LEU A 242 16.72 11.41 -5.21
N LYS A 243 16.73 11.61 -6.53
CA LYS A 243 17.01 12.89 -7.19
C LYS A 243 15.71 13.69 -7.35
N ILE A 244 15.51 14.72 -6.52
CA ILE A 244 14.27 15.50 -6.44
C ILE A 244 13.87 16.12 -7.80
N GLY A 245 14.83 16.67 -8.56
CA GLY A 245 14.54 17.32 -9.84
C GLY A 245 14.00 16.39 -10.92
N GLU A 246 14.56 15.18 -11.03
CA GLU A 246 14.07 14.17 -12.00
C GLU A 246 12.73 13.55 -11.58
N MET A 247 12.46 13.50 -10.29
CA MET A 247 11.24 12.87 -9.78
C MET A 247 10.01 13.74 -9.97
N GLY A 248 10.14 15.07 -9.97
CA GLY A 248 8.99 15.97 -10.08
C GLY A 248 8.16 15.73 -11.34
N SER A 249 8.79 15.67 -12.52
CA SER A 249 8.10 15.40 -13.79
C SER A 249 7.47 14.01 -13.82
N ARG A 250 8.15 13.00 -13.28
CA ARG A 250 7.64 11.61 -13.22
C ARG A 250 6.43 11.48 -12.32
N TYR A 251 6.41 12.15 -11.17
CA TYR A 251 5.24 12.20 -10.30
C TYR A 251 4.08 12.94 -10.97
N PHE A 252 4.35 14.09 -11.59
CA PHE A 252 3.33 14.84 -12.31
C PHE A 252 2.68 14.00 -13.43
N PHE A 253 3.50 13.32 -14.24
CA PHE A 253 3.00 12.43 -15.29
C PHE A 253 2.03 11.37 -14.73
N ILE A 254 2.40 10.68 -13.64
CA ILE A 254 1.55 9.64 -13.04
C ILE A 254 0.27 10.24 -12.44
N VAL A 255 0.37 11.39 -11.78
CA VAL A 255 -0.81 12.08 -11.22
C VAL A 255 -1.77 12.48 -12.34
N ALA A 256 -1.25 13.04 -13.44
CA ALA A 256 -2.06 13.42 -14.60
C ALA A 256 -2.69 12.18 -15.26
N TYR A 257 -1.95 11.10 -15.46
CA TYR A 257 -2.45 9.85 -16.01
C TYR A 257 -3.63 9.29 -15.20
N VAL A 258 -3.46 9.14 -13.88
CA VAL A 258 -4.52 8.58 -13.02
C VAL A 258 -5.70 9.55 -12.89
N TRP A 259 -5.45 10.86 -12.97
CA TRP A 259 -6.51 11.87 -13.02
C TRP A 259 -7.35 11.74 -14.31
N LEU A 260 -6.70 11.57 -15.46
CA LEU A 260 -7.39 11.28 -16.72
C LEU A 260 -8.19 9.97 -16.62
N GLU A 261 -7.64 8.92 -16.04
CA GLU A 261 -8.36 7.68 -15.79
C GLU A 261 -9.62 7.93 -14.97
N LYS A 262 -9.51 8.70 -13.87
CA LYS A 262 -10.64 9.00 -12.98
C LYS A 262 -11.83 9.66 -13.69
N TYR A 263 -11.56 10.63 -14.56
CA TYR A 263 -12.60 11.50 -15.12
C TYR A 263 -13.00 11.16 -16.55
N PHE A 264 -12.15 10.50 -17.32
CA PHE A 264 -12.36 10.26 -18.76
C PHE A 264 -12.50 8.79 -19.14
N SER A 265 -12.15 7.83 -18.29
CA SER A 265 -12.30 6.41 -18.59
C SER A 265 -13.74 5.89 -18.48
N ARG A 266 -14.69 6.72 -18.07
CA ARG A 266 -16.11 6.33 -17.86
C ARG A 266 -16.33 5.11 -16.97
N GLY A 267 -15.32 4.76 -16.16
CA GLY A 267 -15.38 3.63 -15.24
C GLY A 267 -14.89 2.28 -15.80
N ASP A 268 -14.32 2.25 -17.00
CA ASP A 268 -13.83 1.01 -17.65
C ASP A 268 -12.84 0.23 -16.79
N TYR A 269 -12.10 0.93 -15.93
CA TYR A 269 -11.10 0.33 -15.04
C TYR A 269 -11.61 0.12 -13.60
N ARG A 270 -12.87 0.43 -13.33
CA ARG A 270 -13.41 0.22 -11.97
C ARG A 270 -13.54 -1.25 -11.65
N ARG A 271 -13.30 -1.59 -10.39
CA ARG A 271 -13.57 -2.91 -9.84
C ARG A 271 -15.02 -3.29 -10.16
N GLN A 272 -15.20 -4.42 -10.84
CA GLN A 272 -16.54 -4.99 -10.98
C GLN A 272 -16.96 -5.61 -9.65
N PRO A 273 -18.20 -5.39 -9.18
CA PRO A 273 -18.69 -6.13 -8.02
C PRO A 273 -18.61 -7.63 -8.31
N ALA A 274 -18.14 -8.41 -7.34
CA ALA A 274 -18.12 -9.86 -7.46
C ALA A 274 -19.52 -10.34 -7.84
N THR A 275 -19.66 -11.00 -9.00
CA THR A 275 -20.90 -11.61 -9.40
C THR A 275 -21.26 -12.65 -8.33
N PRO A 276 -22.46 -12.58 -7.67
CA PRO A 276 -22.84 -13.61 -6.73
C PRO A 276 -22.78 -14.95 -7.47
N ALA A 277 -22.09 -15.95 -6.88
CA ALA A 277 -22.00 -17.28 -7.44
C ALA A 277 -23.41 -17.72 -7.81
N ALA A 278 -23.64 -18.01 -9.11
CA ALA A 278 -24.91 -18.48 -9.61
C ALA A 278 -25.28 -19.70 -8.77
N GLY A 279 -26.35 -19.58 -7.97
CA GLY A 279 -26.85 -20.66 -7.14
C GLY A 279 -27.08 -21.86 -8.05
N CYS A 280 -26.45 -22.97 -7.70
CA CYS A 280 -26.65 -24.25 -8.34
C CYS A 280 -28.12 -24.62 -8.18
N ASN A 281 -28.92 -24.28 -9.19
CA ASN A 281 -30.35 -24.57 -9.24
C ASN A 281 -30.46 -26.02 -9.68
N THR A 282 -30.26 -26.97 -8.76
CA THR A 282 -30.66 -28.36 -8.95
C THR A 282 -32.18 -28.43 -8.94
N ARG A 283 -32.80 -28.16 -10.10
CA ARG A 283 -34.16 -28.61 -10.35
C ARG A 283 -34.12 -30.13 -10.46
N HIS A 284 -34.49 -30.82 -9.40
CA HIS A 284 -35.00 -32.18 -9.51
C HIS A 284 -36.18 -32.17 -10.48
N GLN A 285 -35.97 -32.69 -11.67
CA GLN A 285 -37.06 -33.19 -12.49
C GLN A 285 -37.49 -34.55 -11.89
N ALA A 286 -38.62 -34.54 -11.18
CA ALA A 286 -39.38 -35.75 -10.93
C ALA A 286 -40.34 -35.92 -12.12
N ALA A 287 -40.13 -36.97 -12.87
CA ALA A 287 -41.15 -37.60 -13.74
C ALA A 287 -41.62 -38.88 -13.07
#